data_26ed89855d07ce7575c1aaa98533b1e8
#
_entry.id   26ed89855d07ce7575c1aaa98533b1e8
#
_cell.length_a   1.000
_cell.length_b   1.000
_cell.length_c   1.000
_cell.angle_alpha   90.00
_cell.angle_beta   90.00
_cell.angle_gamma   90.00
#
_symmetry.space_group_name_H-M   'P 1'
#
loop_
_entity.id
_entity.type
_entity.pdbx_description
1 polymer ?
#
loop_
_entity_poly.entity_id
_entity_poly.type
_entity_poly.pdbx_seq_one_letter_code
_entity_poly.pdbx_strand_id
1 'polypeptide(L)'
;MPQLNDKAPLFELKNTNKEAVSLSDHIGKPIVLAFFPGAYTGVCDTEMCSLRDNMASFNDLNTTVFGISVDSPWANGAFSKEYDLNFDLLSDYNRDVVREYDVTFNGLGGLEGYESSNRAVVIIDSDGLIKYRWVAENPGVEPNYDEIISTLKDL
;
A
#
# COMPACT_ATOMS: atom_id res chain seq x y z
N MET A 1 7.68 10.21 12.07
CA MET A 1 7.23 10.24 10.67
C MET A 1 8.39 9.91 9.75
N PRO A 2 8.35 8.80 8.99
CA PRO A 2 9.42 8.47 8.05
C PRO A 2 9.57 9.53 6.96
N GLN A 3 10.82 9.87 6.66
CA GLN A 3 11.18 10.90 5.69
C GLN A 3 11.87 10.27 4.48
N LEU A 4 12.02 11.06 3.42
CA LEU A 4 12.82 10.64 2.28
C LEU A 4 14.25 10.33 2.73
N ASN A 5 14.79 9.24 2.21
CA ASN A 5 16.13 8.68 2.50
C ASN A 5 16.26 8.04 3.88
N ASP A 6 15.19 7.98 4.68
CA ASP A 6 15.18 7.14 5.87
C ASP A 6 15.05 5.68 5.48
N LYS A 7 15.52 4.79 6.34
CA LYS A 7 15.22 3.36 6.19
C LYS A 7 13.73 3.15 6.41
N ALA A 8 13.11 2.40 5.51
CA ALA A 8 11.70 2.06 5.65
C ALA A 8 11.50 1.19 6.89
N PRO A 9 10.53 1.51 7.76
CA PRO A 9 10.21 0.66 8.89
C PRO A 9 9.87 -0.76 8.43
N LEU A 10 10.54 -1.75 9.00
CA LEU A 10 10.30 -3.16 8.69
C LEU A 10 9.02 -3.64 9.36
N PHE A 11 8.32 -4.54 8.70
CA PHE A 11 7.09 -5.12 9.22
C PHE A 11 6.89 -6.56 8.74
N GLU A 12 5.99 -7.26 9.41
CA GLU A 12 5.48 -8.55 8.98
C GLU A 12 3.95 -8.50 9.06
N LEU A 13 3.28 -8.74 7.93
CA LEU A 13 1.82 -8.72 7.84
C LEU A 13 1.34 -10.00 7.16
N LYS A 14 0.06 -10.33 7.34
CA LYS A 14 -0.54 -11.49 6.70
C LYS A 14 -1.15 -11.10 5.35
N ASN A 15 -0.91 -11.94 4.34
CA ASN A 15 -1.58 -11.80 3.04
C ASN A 15 -2.97 -12.43 3.06
N THR A 16 -3.63 -12.49 1.91
CA THR A 16 -5.00 -13.03 1.80
C THR A 16 -5.07 -14.53 2.07
N ASN A 17 -3.96 -15.25 1.99
CA ASN A 17 -3.85 -16.67 2.34
C ASN A 17 -3.45 -16.88 3.80
N LYS A 18 -3.37 -15.82 4.60
CA LYS A 18 -2.94 -15.81 6.00
C LYS A 18 -1.49 -16.27 6.17
N GLU A 19 -0.68 -16.08 5.14
CA GLU A 19 0.75 -16.32 5.18
C GLU A 19 1.47 -15.04 5.59
N ALA A 20 2.54 -15.18 6.37
CA ALA A 20 3.36 -14.06 6.81
C ALA A 20 4.19 -13.51 5.63
N VAL A 21 4.13 -12.20 5.45
CA VAL A 21 4.94 -11.47 4.46
C VAL A 21 5.79 -10.46 5.23
N SER A 22 7.10 -10.63 5.17
CA SER A 22 8.06 -9.74 5.84
C SER A 22 8.68 -8.79 4.81
N LEU A 23 8.65 -7.50 5.09
CA LEU A 23 9.24 -6.50 4.17
C LEU A 23 10.72 -6.80 3.92
N SER A 24 11.46 -7.24 4.93
CA SER A 24 12.88 -7.56 4.81
C SER A 24 13.20 -8.60 3.74
N ASP A 25 12.27 -9.52 3.46
CA ASP A 25 12.46 -10.57 2.44
C ASP A 25 12.37 -10.01 1.02
N HIS A 26 11.89 -8.80 0.85
CA HIS A 26 11.69 -8.14 -0.44
C HIS A 26 12.67 -7.00 -0.70
N ILE A 27 13.49 -6.63 0.28
CA ILE A 27 14.56 -5.64 0.10
C ILE A 27 15.59 -6.22 -0.87
N GLY A 28 16.05 -5.40 -1.80
CA GLY A 28 16.92 -5.80 -2.91
C GLY A 28 16.31 -5.48 -4.27
N LYS A 29 15.03 -5.14 -4.28
CA LYS A 29 14.28 -4.66 -5.44
C LYS A 29 13.44 -3.47 -5.01
N PRO A 30 13.04 -2.59 -5.93
CA PRO A 30 12.10 -1.53 -5.60
C PRO A 30 10.76 -2.10 -5.12
N ILE A 31 10.16 -1.43 -4.13
CA ILE A 31 8.88 -1.84 -3.55
C ILE A 31 7.95 -0.63 -3.52
N VAL A 32 6.70 -0.85 -3.95
CA VAL A 32 5.61 0.13 -3.79
C VAL A 32 4.68 -0.35 -2.70
N LEU A 33 4.51 0.44 -1.66
CA LEU A 33 3.50 0.23 -0.63
C LEU A 33 2.33 1.16 -0.93
N ALA A 34 1.19 0.59 -1.31
CA ALA A 34 -0.03 1.34 -1.58
C ALA A 34 -1.01 1.15 -0.42
N PHE A 35 -1.01 2.10 0.49
CA PHE A 35 -1.94 2.11 1.62
C PHE A 35 -3.30 2.59 1.14
N PHE A 36 -4.36 1.92 1.57
CA PHE A 36 -5.73 2.30 1.22
C PHE A 36 -6.67 2.15 2.43
N PRO A 37 -7.75 2.97 2.48
CA PRO A 37 -8.60 3.01 3.67
C PRO A 37 -9.36 1.72 3.95
N GLY A 38 -9.77 1.01 2.90
CA GLY A 38 -10.50 -0.23 3.07
C GLY A 38 -11.11 -0.74 1.77
N ALA A 39 -11.28 -2.06 1.70
CA ALA A 39 -11.95 -2.72 0.59
C ALA A 39 -13.39 -2.22 0.47
N TYR A 40 -13.88 -2.09 -0.77
CA TYR A 40 -15.26 -1.69 -1.07
C TYR A 40 -15.61 -0.27 -0.64
N THR A 41 -14.64 0.62 -0.51
CA THR A 41 -14.88 2.03 -0.13
C THR A 41 -14.82 3.00 -1.32
N GLY A 42 -15.24 2.57 -2.49
CA GLY A 42 -15.37 3.41 -3.68
C GLY A 42 -14.03 3.73 -4.34
N VAL A 43 -13.38 4.82 -3.96
CA VAL A 43 -12.08 5.24 -4.55
C VAL A 43 -11.00 4.17 -4.39
N CYS A 44 -11.08 3.34 -3.34
CA CYS A 44 -10.14 2.22 -3.17
C CYS A 44 -10.25 1.20 -4.30
N ASP A 45 -11.46 0.90 -4.74
CA ASP A 45 -11.69 -0.01 -5.85
C ASP A 45 -11.02 0.52 -7.11
N THR A 46 -11.15 1.81 -7.38
CA THR A 46 -10.53 2.48 -8.53
C THR A 46 -9.01 2.46 -8.42
N GLU A 47 -8.44 2.77 -7.25
CA GLU A 47 -7.00 2.77 -7.04
C GLU A 47 -6.40 1.38 -7.25
N MET A 48 -6.98 0.37 -6.61
CA MET A 48 -6.46 -1.00 -6.71
C MET A 48 -6.58 -1.53 -8.14
N CYS A 49 -7.65 -1.22 -8.84
CA CYS A 49 -7.81 -1.59 -10.25
C CYS A 49 -6.81 -0.86 -11.15
N SER A 50 -6.50 0.41 -10.86
CA SER A 50 -5.49 1.16 -11.61
C SER A 50 -4.09 0.57 -11.40
N LEU A 51 -3.76 0.17 -10.18
CA LEU A 51 -2.49 -0.53 -9.90
C LEU A 51 -2.44 -1.87 -10.62
N ARG A 52 -3.53 -2.64 -10.59
CA ARG A 52 -3.64 -3.90 -11.33
C ARG A 52 -3.35 -3.71 -12.81
N ASP A 53 -3.97 -2.70 -13.42
CA ASP A 53 -3.84 -2.42 -14.84
C ASP A 53 -2.43 -1.94 -15.22
N ASN A 54 -1.66 -1.43 -14.25
CA ASN A 54 -0.27 -0.99 -14.44
C ASN A 54 0.77 -2.03 -14.03
N MET A 55 0.36 -3.24 -13.62
CA MET A 55 1.31 -4.24 -13.13
C MET A 55 2.34 -4.67 -14.16
N ALA A 56 2.01 -4.66 -15.46
CA ALA A 56 2.99 -4.95 -16.49
C ALA A 56 4.16 -3.95 -16.44
N SER A 57 3.88 -2.67 -16.23
CA SER A 57 4.90 -1.63 -16.09
C SER A 57 5.73 -1.83 -14.82
N PHE A 58 5.09 -2.18 -13.71
CA PHE A 58 5.82 -2.46 -12.45
C PHE A 58 6.72 -3.69 -12.61
N ASN A 59 6.23 -4.75 -13.26
CA ASN A 59 7.03 -5.94 -13.51
C ASN A 59 8.23 -5.65 -14.41
N ASP A 60 8.06 -4.82 -15.44
CA ASP A 60 9.14 -4.39 -16.31
C ASP A 60 10.22 -3.60 -15.55
N LEU A 61 9.84 -2.92 -14.48
CA LEU A 61 10.74 -2.18 -13.59
C LEU A 61 11.21 -3.03 -12.42
N ASN A 62 10.95 -4.34 -12.45
CA ASN A 62 11.34 -5.30 -11.42
C ASN A 62 10.85 -4.90 -10.02
N THR A 63 9.65 -4.32 -9.95
CA THR A 63 9.08 -3.73 -8.73
C THR A 63 8.05 -4.65 -8.10
N THR A 64 8.12 -4.80 -6.79
CA THR A 64 7.12 -5.49 -5.98
C THR A 64 6.07 -4.47 -5.53
N VAL A 65 4.79 -4.82 -5.63
CA VAL A 65 3.68 -3.97 -5.19
C VAL A 65 2.91 -4.68 -4.08
N PHE A 66 2.67 -3.98 -2.98
CA PHE A 66 1.80 -4.44 -1.90
C PHE A 66 0.70 -3.40 -1.66
N GLY A 67 -0.55 -3.86 -1.60
CA GLY A 67 -1.64 -3.05 -1.08
C GLY A 67 -1.78 -3.33 0.42
N ILE A 68 -1.95 -2.29 1.23
CA ILE A 68 -2.04 -2.41 2.69
C ILE A 68 -3.28 -1.70 3.21
N SER A 69 -4.13 -2.42 3.94
CA SER A 69 -5.28 -1.88 4.64
C SER A 69 -5.41 -2.50 6.02
N VAL A 70 -6.31 -1.96 6.84
CA VAL A 70 -6.62 -2.53 8.16
C VAL A 70 -7.71 -3.59 8.09
N ASP A 71 -8.19 -3.93 6.89
CA ASP A 71 -9.17 -5.01 6.69
C ASP A 71 -8.56 -6.36 7.06
N SER A 72 -9.43 -7.31 7.41
CA SER A 72 -9.01 -8.68 7.67
C SER A 72 -8.48 -9.35 6.41
N PRO A 73 -7.69 -10.45 6.53
CA PRO A 73 -7.27 -11.22 5.37
C PRO A 73 -8.45 -11.76 4.55
N TRP A 74 -9.56 -12.08 5.19
CA TRP A 74 -10.75 -12.57 4.49
C TRP A 74 -11.41 -11.48 3.65
N ALA A 75 -11.58 -10.27 4.20
CA ALA A 75 -12.14 -9.14 3.47
C ALA A 75 -11.24 -8.76 2.29
N ASN A 76 -9.94 -8.68 2.51
CA ASN A 76 -8.96 -8.42 1.45
C ASN A 76 -8.99 -9.52 0.39
N GLY A 77 -9.16 -10.78 0.80
CA GLY A 77 -9.23 -11.92 -0.10
C GLY A 77 -10.43 -11.86 -1.04
N ALA A 78 -11.60 -11.55 -0.50
CA ALA A 78 -12.82 -11.37 -1.30
C ALA A 78 -12.68 -10.21 -2.28
N PHE A 79 -12.14 -9.10 -1.83
CA PHE A 79 -11.90 -7.91 -2.65
C PHE A 79 -10.92 -8.19 -3.79
N SER A 80 -9.80 -8.84 -3.48
CA SER A 80 -8.78 -9.22 -4.47
C SER A 80 -9.35 -10.14 -5.54
N LYS A 81 -10.18 -11.11 -5.13
CA LYS A 81 -10.80 -12.07 -6.05
C LYS A 81 -11.82 -11.38 -6.97
N GLU A 82 -12.65 -10.51 -6.42
CA GLU A 82 -13.69 -9.82 -7.19
C GLU A 82 -13.10 -8.92 -8.29
N TYR A 83 -12.00 -8.25 -7.99
CA TYR A 83 -11.37 -7.32 -8.94
C TYR A 83 -10.16 -7.90 -9.67
N ASP A 84 -9.90 -9.20 -9.53
CA ASP A 84 -8.75 -9.88 -10.17
C ASP A 84 -7.42 -9.16 -9.92
N LEU A 85 -7.17 -8.79 -8.67
CA LEU A 85 -5.92 -8.11 -8.33
C LEU A 85 -4.75 -9.08 -8.48
N ASN A 86 -3.69 -8.62 -9.12
CA ASN A 86 -2.50 -9.40 -9.45
C ASN A 86 -1.27 -8.99 -8.63
N PHE A 87 -1.52 -8.46 -7.44
CA PHE A 87 -0.51 -8.15 -6.43
C PHE A 87 -1.08 -8.47 -5.04
N ASP A 88 -0.21 -8.66 -4.07
CA ASP A 88 -0.64 -9.06 -2.74
C ASP A 88 -1.27 -7.91 -1.96
N LEU A 89 -2.36 -8.21 -1.26
CA LEU A 89 -2.94 -7.34 -0.25
C LEU A 89 -2.52 -7.85 1.13
N LEU A 90 -2.02 -6.95 1.95
CA LEU A 90 -1.55 -7.23 3.31
C LEU A 90 -2.51 -6.62 4.33
N SER A 91 -2.75 -7.36 5.42
CA SER A 91 -3.69 -6.97 6.46
C SER A 91 -2.96 -6.40 7.66
N ASP A 92 -3.13 -5.11 7.89
CA ASP A 92 -2.64 -4.41 9.08
C ASP A 92 -3.76 -4.28 10.12
N TYR A 93 -4.38 -5.42 10.48
CA TYR A 93 -5.55 -5.43 11.36
C TYR A 93 -5.24 -4.91 12.77
N ASN A 94 -4.00 -4.91 13.20
CA ASN A 94 -3.57 -4.31 14.47
C ASN A 94 -3.26 -2.81 14.35
N ARG A 95 -3.20 -2.26 13.15
CA ARG A 95 -2.93 -0.86 12.84
C ARG A 95 -1.51 -0.39 13.19
N ASP A 96 -0.61 -1.31 13.48
CA ASP A 96 0.77 -0.99 13.87
C ASP A 96 1.55 -0.34 12.72
N VAL A 97 1.41 -0.87 11.50
CA VAL A 97 2.17 -0.40 10.33
C VAL A 97 1.67 0.96 9.87
N VAL A 98 0.35 1.16 9.81
CA VAL A 98 -0.20 2.47 9.40
C VAL A 98 0.18 3.57 10.39
N ARG A 99 0.31 3.24 11.66
CA ARG A 99 0.79 4.17 12.69
C ARG A 99 2.28 4.44 12.54
N GLU A 100 3.07 3.41 12.31
CA GLU A 100 4.52 3.52 12.16
C GLU A 100 4.91 4.33 10.93
N TYR A 101 4.17 4.17 9.83
CA TYR A 101 4.38 4.96 8.62
C TYR A 101 3.70 6.34 8.67
N ASP A 102 2.96 6.63 9.74
CA ASP A 102 2.23 7.89 9.93
C ASP A 102 1.26 8.18 8.76
N VAL A 103 0.46 7.18 8.44
CA VAL A 103 -0.55 7.26 7.37
C VAL A 103 -1.96 6.93 7.86
N THR A 104 -2.22 7.09 9.15
CA THR A 104 -3.54 6.82 9.73
C THR A 104 -4.57 7.86 9.32
N PHE A 105 -5.82 7.43 9.31
CA PHE A 105 -6.98 8.32 9.15
C PHE A 105 -8.07 7.91 10.14
N ASN A 106 -8.59 8.88 10.87
CA ASN A 106 -9.64 8.63 11.87
C ASN A 106 -10.98 9.14 11.38
N GLY A 107 -12.03 8.35 11.60
CA GLY A 107 -13.38 8.74 11.25
C GLY A 107 -13.76 8.50 9.81
N LEU A 108 -13.18 7.48 9.15
CA LEU A 108 -13.54 7.10 7.79
C LEU A 108 -15.06 6.92 7.66
N GLY A 109 -15.65 7.53 6.62
CA GLY A 109 -17.08 7.43 6.37
C GLY A 109 -17.94 8.10 7.44
N GLY A 110 -17.36 9.00 8.24
CA GLY A 110 -18.06 9.63 9.37
C GLY A 110 -18.19 8.75 10.61
N LEU A 111 -17.49 7.60 10.63
CA LEU A 111 -17.55 6.66 11.75
C LEU A 111 -16.58 7.09 12.85
N GLU A 112 -17.12 7.67 13.90
CA GLU A 112 -16.33 8.14 15.03
C GLU A 112 -15.56 6.97 15.68
N GLY A 113 -14.24 7.16 15.91
CA GLY A 113 -13.39 6.15 16.51
C GLY A 113 -12.86 5.09 15.57
N TYR A 114 -13.30 5.10 14.30
CA TYR A 114 -12.78 4.15 13.32
C TYR A 114 -11.45 4.64 12.76
N GLU A 115 -10.37 3.98 13.15
CA GLU A 115 -9.03 4.25 12.66
C GLU A 115 -8.71 3.33 11.48
N SER A 116 -8.43 3.92 10.34
CA SER A 116 -8.02 3.19 9.11
C SER A 116 -6.69 3.74 8.62
N SER A 117 -6.23 3.21 7.49
CA SER A 117 -5.22 3.91 6.71
C SER A 117 -5.85 5.08 5.96
N ASN A 118 -5.09 6.15 5.77
CA ASN A 118 -5.37 7.10 4.72
C ASN A 118 -4.92 6.47 3.39
N ARG A 119 -5.19 7.12 2.27
CA ARG A 119 -4.62 6.75 0.99
C ARG A 119 -3.20 7.32 0.91
N ALA A 120 -2.22 6.46 0.72
CA ALA A 120 -0.81 6.86 0.71
C ALA A 120 0.01 5.91 -0.15
N VAL A 121 1.09 6.42 -0.72
CA VAL A 121 2.04 5.62 -1.49
C VAL A 121 3.44 5.90 -0.98
N VAL A 122 4.17 4.84 -0.68
CA VAL A 122 5.58 4.89 -0.30
C VAL A 122 6.37 4.01 -1.26
N ILE A 123 7.42 4.56 -1.85
CA ILE A 123 8.34 3.80 -2.70
C ILE A 123 9.64 3.61 -1.96
N ILE A 124 10.09 2.36 -1.91
CA ILE A 124 11.32 1.95 -1.24
C ILE A 124 12.28 1.45 -2.32
N ASP A 125 13.53 1.93 -2.29
CA ASP A 125 14.55 1.49 -3.24
C ASP A 125 15.16 0.13 -2.86
N SER A 126 16.06 -0.37 -3.69
CA SER A 126 16.69 -1.67 -3.46
C SER A 126 17.58 -1.74 -2.21
N ASP A 127 17.95 -0.60 -1.64
CA ASP A 127 18.71 -0.51 -0.40
C ASP A 127 17.80 -0.40 0.84
N GLY A 128 16.50 -0.38 0.65
CA GLY A 128 15.53 -0.27 1.74
C GLY A 128 15.26 1.17 2.19
N LEU A 129 15.62 2.17 1.38
CA LEU A 129 15.42 3.58 1.69
C LEU A 129 14.16 4.11 1.03
N ILE A 130 13.44 4.97 1.74
CA ILE A 130 12.25 5.64 1.20
C ILE A 130 12.68 6.70 0.17
N LYS A 131 12.20 6.56 -1.06
CA LYS A 131 12.49 7.49 -2.15
C LYS A 131 11.30 8.31 -2.61
N TYR A 132 10.12 7.96 -2.17
CA TYR A 132 8.88 8.67 -2.49
C TYR A 132 7.89 8.47 -1.35
N ARG A 133 7.21 9.53 -0.96
CA ARG A 133 6.17 9.48 0.04
C ARG A 133 5.08 10.48 -0.33
N TRP A 134 3.89 9.96 -0.58
CA TRP A 134 2.70 10.76 -0.83
C TRP A 134 1.58 10.31 0.11
N VAL A 135 0.95 11.25 0.77
CA VAL A 135 -0.21 10.99 1.63
C VAL A 135 -1.33 11.93 1.19
N ALA A 136 -2.52 11.38 0.95
CA ALA A 136 -3.66 12.16 0.52
C ALA A 136 -4.13 13.13 1.60
N GLU A 137 -4.70 14.25 1.19
CA GLU A 137 -5.36 15.19 2.12
C GLU A 137 -6.55 14.52 2.80
N ASN A 138 -7.25 13.67 2.06
CA ASN A 138 -8.34 12.85 2.56
C ASN A 138 -8.45 11.57 1.71
N PRO A 139 -9.14 10.53 2.19
CA PRO A 139 -9.20 9.24 1.49
C PRO A 139 -9.90 9.25 0.13
N GLY A 140 -10.52 10.35 -0.26
CA GLY A 140 -11.16 10.48 -1.57
C GLY A 140 -10.21 10.86 -2.70
N VAL A 141 -8.94 11.14 -2.40
CA VAL A 141 -7.96 11.58 -3.40
C VAL A 141 -7.09 10.39 -3.83
N GLU A 142 -7.03 10.13 -5.14
CA GLU A 142 -6.16 9.09 -5.70
C GLU A 142 -4.73 9.58 -5.88
N PRO A 143 -3.73 8.66 -5.87
CA PRO A 143 -2.36 9.01 -6.20
C PRO A 143 -2.20 9.29 -7.70
N ASN A 144 -1.08 9.92 -8.06
CA ASN A 144 -0.68 10.09 -9.45
C ASN A 144 0.15 8.87 -9.88
N TYR A 145 -0.45 7.99 -10.67
CA TYR A 145 0.19 6.72 -11.09
C TYR A 145 1.38 6.95 -12.02
N ASP A 146 1.32 7.96 -12.87
CA ASP A 146 2.43 8.29 -13.76
C ASP A 146 3.65 8.78 -12.98
N GLU A 147 3.43 9.52 -11.91
CA GLU A 147 4.48 9.99 -11.01
C GLU A 147 5.14 8.82 -10.29
N ILE A 148 4.36 7.84 -9.86
CA ILE A 148 4.87 6.60 -9.23
C ILE A 148 5.80 5.86 -10.21
N ILE A 149 5.34 5.64 -11.43
CA ILE A 149 6.11 4.95 -12.46
C ILE A 149 7.36 5.74 -12.83
N SER A 150 7.25 7.05 -12.98
CA SER A 150 8.39 7.92 -13.28
C SER A 150 9.45 7.86 -12.18
N THR A 151 9.02 7.88 -10.93
CA THR A 151 9.95 7.77 -9.78
C THR A 151 10.69 6.44 -9.82
N LEU A 152 9.98 5.33 -10.10
CA LEU A 152 10.61 4.02 -10.20
C LEU A 152 11.64 3.93 -11.31
N LYS A 153 11.40 4.60 -12.45
CA LYS A 153 12.36 4.64 -13.55
C LYS A 153 13.64 5.37 -13.20
N ASP A 154 13.58 6.31 -12.26
CA ASP A 154 14.71 7.13 -11.86
C ASP A 154 15.53 6.52 -10.71
N LEU A 155 15.13 5.38 -10.18
CA LEU A 155 15.86 4.70 -9.10
C LEU A 155 17.12 4.00 -9.59
#